data_e5ab12d390c580ce6d9e12f6530bffd6
#
_entry.id   e5ab12d390c580ce6d9e12f6530bffd6
#
_cell.length_a   1.000
_cell.length_b   1.000
_cell.length_c   1.000
_cell.angle_alpha   90.00
_cell.angle_beta   90.00
_cell.angle_gamma   90.00
#
_symmetry.space_group_name_H-M   'P 1'
#
loop_
_entity.id
_entity.type
_entity.pdbx_description
1 polymer ?
#
loop_
_entity_poly.entity_id
_entity_poly.type
_entity_poly.pdbx_seq_one_letter_code
_entity_poly.pdbx_strand_id
1 'polypeptide(L)'
;MTTGALPCCFGGQTMKLEGFGIFVKDMATMVRFYRDVLGFEIKEDENTSNVFLEKDGTLFLLYRRSDFENMTNTKFHYAEKINGHYEIALSVENYSAVDKTYSEVLEKGAKSVMSPTTEPWGQRTCYISDPEGNLIEIGSFVK
;
A
#
# COMPACT_ATOMS: atom_id res chain seq x y z
N MET A 1 -2.08 -21.14 -26.43
CA MET A 1 -3.25 -21.52 -25.61
C MET A 1 -3.39 -20.53 -24.48
N THR A 2 -4.33 -19.63 -24.60
CA THR A 2 -4.71 -18.75 -23.50
C THR A 2 -5.58 -19.59 -22.57
N THR A 3 -5.05 -19.97 -21.43
CA THR A 3 -5.87 -20.48 -20.34
C THR A 3 -6.70 -19.32 -19.81
N GLY A 4 -7.86 -19.11 -20.41
CA GLY A 4 -8.81 -18.17 -19.87
C GLY A 4 -9.22 -18.65 -18.49
N ALA A 5 -8.81 -17.90 -17.45
CA ALA A 5 -9.35 -18.15 -16.12
C ALA A 5 -10.86 -17.96 -16.21
N LEU A 6 -11.60 -18.99 -15.78
CA LEU A 6 -13.06 -18.89 -15.69
C LEU A 6 -13.41 -17.75 -14.74
N PRO A 7 -14.30 -16.83 -15.14
CA PRO A 7 -14.71 -15.77 -14.25
C PRO A 7 -15.37 -16.37 -13.00
N CYS A 8 -15.00 -15.87 -11.82
CA CYS A 8 -15.68 -16.22 -10.58
C CYS A 8 -17.12 -15.71 -10.66
N CYS A 9 -18.05 -16.59 -10.97
CA CYS A 9 -19.46 -16.26 -11.08
C CYS A 9 -20.21 -16.72 -9.83
N PHE A 10 -20.93 -15.79 -9.19
CA PHE A 10 -21.85 -16.08 -8.10
C PHE A 10 -23.27 -15.66 -8.55
N GLY A 11 -24.17 -16.64 -8.73
CA GLY A 11 -25.53 -16.35 -9.14
C GLY A 11 -25.67 -15.53 -10.43
N GLY A 12 -24.76 -15.73 -11.41
CA GLY A 12 -24.73 -14.96 -12.66
C GLY A 12 -24.04 -13.60 -12.58
N GLN A 13 -23.49 -13.23 -11.43
CA GLN A 13 -22.73 -11.97 -11.22
C GLN A 13 -21.23 -12.25 -11.14
N THR A 14 -20.42 -11.34 -11.67
CA THR A 14 -18.95 -11.37 -11.58
C THR A 14 -18.50 -10.34 -10.55
N MET A 15 -17.72 -10.78 -9.57
CA MET A 15 -17.04 -9.88 -8.65
C MET A 15 -15.76 -9.33 -9.28
N LYS A 16 -15.52 -8.03 -9.09
CA LYS A 16 -14.31 -7.36 -9.55
C LYS A 16 -13.49 -6.91 -8.34
N LEU A 17 -12.17 -7.00 -8.46
CA LEU A 17 -11.29 -6.35 -7.50
C LEU A 17 -11.35 -4.84 -7.76
N GLU A 18 -12.04 -4.11 -6.92
CA GLU A 18 -12.24 -2.66 -7.05
C GLU A 18 -11.07 -1.88 -6.47
N GLY A 19 -10.59 -2.27 -5.31
CA GLY A 19 -9.58 -1.52 -4.62
C GLY A 19 -9.01 -2.23 -3.40
N PHE A 20 -8.12 -1.51 -2.75
CA PHE A 20 -7.43 -1.95 -1.55
C PHE A 20 -7.55 -0.85 -0.48
N GLY A 21 -7.97 -1.21 0.71
CA GLY A 21 -8.15 -0.28 1.82
C GLY A 21 -7.32 -0.66 3.04
N ILE A 22 -6.84 0.36 3.73
CA ILE A 22 -6.12 0.23 5.00
C ILE A 22 -6.94 0.90 6.09
N PHE A 23 -7.15 0.17 7.19
CA PHE A 23 -7.78 0.73 8.39
C PHE A 23 -6.71 1.40 9.24
N VAL A 24 -6.84 2.71 9.45
CA VAL A 24 -5.80 3.52 10.08
C VAL A 24 -6.22 4.01 11.47
N LYS A 25 -5.26 4.02 12.37
CA LYS A 25 -5.42 4.56 13.73
C LYS A 25 -5.29 6.08 13.72
N ASP A 26 -4.24 6.60 13.11
CA ASP A 26 -3.91 8.02 13.01
C ASP A 26 -3.96 8.48 11.56
N MET A 27 -5.10 9.02 11.16
CA MET A 27 -5.32 9.46 9.78
C MET A 27 -4.34 10.54 9.35
N ALA A 28 -4.09 11.54 10.20
CA ALA A 28 -3.18 12.63 9.86
C ALA A 28 -1.76 12.14 9.56
N THR A 29 -1.23 11.26 10.40
CA THR A 29 0.09 10.64 10.21
C THR A 29 0.15 9.81 8.93
N MET A 30 -0.90 9.04 8.65
CA MET A 30 -0.95 8.18 7.46
C MET A 30 -1.14 8.99 6.17
N VAL A 31 -1.96 10.03 6.19
CA VAL A 31 -2.10 10.95 5.06
C VAL A 31 -0.75 11.61 4.73
N ARG A 32 -0.06 12.14 5.74
CA ARG A 32 1.26 12.75 5.53
C ARG A 32 2.25 11.74 4.93
N PHE A 33 2.27 10.52 5.42
CA PHE A 33 3.19 9.50 4.89
C PHE A 33 2.91 9.18 3.42
N TYR A 34 1.68 8.81 3.08
CA TYR A 34 1.35 8.43 1.70
C TYR A 34 1.44 9.62 0.73
N ARG A 35 1.06 10.82 1.16
CA ARG A 35 1.15 12.03 0.36
C ARG A 35 2.58 12.56 0.23
N ASP A 36 3.26 12.79 1.36
CA ASP A 36 4.51 13.54 1.39
C ASP A 36 5.75 12.65 1.25
N VAL A 37 5.71 11.41 1.71
CA VAL A 37 6.82 10.44 1.59
C VAL A 37 6.71 9.65 0.28
N LEU A 38 5.55 9.08 -0.01
CA LEU A 38 5.34 8.26 -1.20
C LEU A 38 4.86 9.04 -2.43
N GLY A 39 4.42 10.28 -2.27
CA GLY A 39 3.99 11.11 -3.40
C GLY A 39 2.60 10.77 -3.96
N PHE A 40 1.73 10.13 -3.18
CA PHE A 40 0.35 9.85 -3.60
C PHE A 40 -0.44 11.16 -3.66
N GLU A 41 -1.25 11.32 -4.69
CA GLU A 41 -2.07 12.54 -4.90
C GLU A 41 -3.31 12.55 -3.99
N ILE A 42 -3.09 12.59 -2.68
CA ILE A 42 -4.17 12.69 -1.70
C ILE A 42 -4.64 14.13 -1.62
N LYS A 43 -5.91 14.35 -1.92
CA LYS A 43 -6.54 15.69 -1.95
C LYS A 43 -7.24 16.04 -0.65
N GLU A 44 -7.56 15.04 0.16
CA GLU A 44 -8.24 15.20 1.42
C GLU A 44 -7.32 15.85 2.45
N ASP A 45 -7.94 16.57 3.37
CA ASP A 45 -7.27 17.17 4.52
C ASP A 45 -6.86 16.08 5.53
N GLU A 46 -5.84 16.35 6.34
CA GLU A 46 -5.34 15.42 7.36
C GLU A 46 -6.38 15.07 8.44
N ASN A 47 -7.43 15.87 8.59
CA ASN A 47 -8.52 15.63 9.53
C ASN A 47 -9.68 14.82 8.93
N THR A 48 -9.56 14.39 7.68
CA THR A 48 -10.61 13.60 7.03
C THR A 48 -10.86 12.27 7.73
N SER A 49 -12.08 11.75 7.61
CA SER A 49 -12.42 10.40 8.09
C SER A 49 -11.97 9.32 7.11
N ASN A 50 -11.90 9.65 5.84
CA ASN A 50 -11.58 8.72 4.75
C ASN A 50 -10.72 9.39 3.69
N VAL A 51 -9.89 8.57 3.05
CA VAL A 51 -9.20 8.93 1.81
C VAL A 51 -9.66 7.97 0.72
N PHE A 52 -10.03 8.53 -0.43
CA PHE A 52 -10.36 7.79 -1.64
C PHE A 52 -9.44 8.28 -2.76
N LEU A 53 -8.59 7.42 -3.26
CA LEU A 53 -7.66 7.75 -4.31
C LEU A 53 -7.70 6.68 -5.40
N GLU A 54 -7.93 7.09 -6.65
CA GLU A 54 -7.66 6.23 -7.78
C GLU A 54 -6.17 6.31 -8.10
N LYS A 55 -5.47 5.20 -7.95
CA LYS A 55 -4.04 5.08 -8.18
C LYS A 55 -3.79 3.97 -9.18
N ASP A 56 -3.33 4.36 -10.38
CA ASP A 56 -2.99 3.42 -11.46
C ASP A 56 -4.10 2.39 -11.77
N GLY A 57 -5.34 2.86 -11.82
CA GLY A 57 -6.51 2.04 -12.10
C GLY A 57 -7.04 1.23 -10.91
N THR A 58 -6.47 1.40 -9.72
CA THR A 58 -6.89 0.73 -8.49
C THR A 58 -7.35 1.76 -7.47
N LEU A 59 -8.46 1.49 -6.81
CA LEU A 59 -8.92 2.33 -5.71
C LEU A 59 -8.06 2.06 -4.48
N PHE A 60 -7.45 3.10 -3.94
CA PHE A 60 -6.67 3.06 -2.70
C PHE A 60 -7.41 3.85 -1.63
N LEU A 61 -7.64 3.23 -0.48
CA LEU A 61 -8.46 3.79 0.60
C LEU A 61 -7.69 3.83 1.91
N LEU A 62 -7.85 4.93 2.64
CA LEU A 62 -7.56 4.99 4.07
C LEU A 62 -8.89 5.21 4.80
N TYR A 63 -9.17 4.36 5.76
CA TYR A 63 -10.41 4.39 6.53
C TYR A 63 -10.10 4.36 8.02
N ARG A 64 -10.68 5.28 8.79
CA ARG A 64 -10.42 5.34 10.23
C ARG A 64 -10.99 4.11 10.94
N ARG A 65 -10.16 3.43 11.74
CA ARG A 65 -10.55 2.21 12.48
C ARG A 65 -11.80 2.42 13.31
N SER A 66 -11.87 3.54 14.05
CA SER A 66 -13.01 3.84 14.92
C SER A 66 -14.31 3.99 14.14
N ASP A 67 -14.27 4.62 12.98
CA ASP A 67 -15.45 4.81 12.13
C ASP A 67 -15.93 3.48 11.56
N PHE A 68 -15.00 2.63 11.13
CA PHE A 68 -15.31 1.30 10.64
C PHE A 68 -15.88 0.39 11.74
N GLU A 69 -15.29 0.42 12.93
CA GLU A 69 -15.80 -0.33 14.08
C GLU A 69 -17.20 0.12 14.48
N ASN A 70 -17.46 1.43 14.44
CA ASN A 70 -18.80 1.97 14.70
C ASN A 70 -19.81 1.52 13.63
N MET A 71 -19.42 1.58 12.37
CA MET A 71 -20.28 1.16 11.26
C MET A 71 -20.64 -0.32 11.34
N THR A 72 -19.70 -1.18 11.69
CA THR A 72 -19.89 -2.63 11.77
C THR A 72 -20.38 -3.10 13.13
N ASN A 73 -20.41 -2.22 14.13
CA ASN A 73 -20.68 -2.54 15.53
C ASN A 73 -19.80 -3.72 16.02
N THR A 74 -18.53 -3.71 15.64
CA THR A 74 -17.59 -4.79 15.91
C THR A 74 -16.23 -4.21 16.26
N LYS A 75 -15.56 -4.79 17.25
CA LYS A 75 -14.17 -4.48 17.58
C LYS A 75 -13.23 -5.45 16.87
N PHE A 76 -12.15 -4.92 16.33
CA PHE A 76 -11.16 -5.71 15.61
C PHE A 76 -9.81 -5.68 16.31
N HIS A 77 -8.99 -6.70 16.05
CA HIS A 77 -7.60 -6.74 16.49
C HIS A 77 -6.69 -6.17 15.41
N TYR A 78 -5.77 -5.33 15.81
CA TYR A 78 -4.82 -4.69 14.90
C TYR A 78 -3.39 -5.04 15.32
N ALA A 79 -2.52 -5.18 14.34
CA ALA A 79 -1.10 -5.34 14.60
C ALA A 79 -0.51 -4.06 15.21
N GLU A 80 0.35 -4.21 16.22
CA GLU A 80 1.00 -3.09 16.91
C GLU A 80 2.38 -2.77 16.34
N LYS A 81 2.94 -3.66 15.52
CA LYS A 81 4.29 -3.58 14.94
C LYS A 81 4.22 -3.82 13.44
N ILE A 82 5.36 -3.72 12.81
CA ILE A 82 5.52 -4.15 11.40
C ILE A 82 4.99 -5.58 11.28
N ASN A 83 4.08 -5.78 10.33
CA ASN A 83 3.40 -7.06 10.16
C ASN A 83 3.43 -7.53 8.71
N GLY A 84 3.36 -8.83 8.50
CA GLY A 84 3.42 -9.47 7.21
C GLY A 84 2.09 -10.04 6.72
N HIS A 85 0.96 -9.43 7.09
CA HIS A 85 -0.35 -9.89 6.63
C HIS A 85 -0.55 -9.67 5.13
N TYR A 86 0.02 -8.60 4.60
CA TYR A 86 -0.01 -8.23 3.19
C TYR A 86 1.10 -7.23 2.89
N GLU A 87 1.28 -6.92 1.64
CA GLU A 87 2.16 -5.85 1.19
C GLU A 87 1.47 -4.97 0.16
N ILE A 88 1.91 -3.72 0.10
CA ILE A 88 1.58 -2.83 -1.00
C ILE A 88 2.77 -2.81 -1.93
N ALA A 89 2.62 -3.35 -3.15
CA ALA A 89 3.70 -3.42 -4.12
C ALA A 89 3.67 -2.21 -5.04
N LEU A 90 4.75 -1.47 -5.05
CA LEU A 90 4.97 -0.31 -5.91
C LEU A 90 6.12 -0.62 -6.86
N SER A 91 5.97 -0.27 -8.13
CA SER A 91 7.03 -0.42 -9.12
C SER A 91 7.63 0.92 -9.50
N VAL A 92 8.91 0.91 -9.80
CA VAL A 92 9.67 2.03 -10.34
C VAL A 92 10.33 1.62 -11.66
N GLU A 93 10.90 2.59 -12.36
CA GLU A 93 11.32 2.45 -13.74
C GLU A 93 12.39 1.37 -13.96
N ASN A 94 13.41 1.32 -13.09
CA ASN A 94 14.55 0.41 -13.24
C ASN A 94 15.26 0.18 -11.90
N TYR A 95 16.32 -0.63 -11.91
CA TYR A 95 17.11 -0.96 -10.71
C TYR A 95 17.68 0.27 -10.00
N SER A 96 18.23 1.19 -10.76
CA SER A 96 18.79 2.43 -10.23
C SER A 96 17.70 3.29 -9.54
N ALA A 97 16.50 3.31 -10.08
CA ALA A 97 15.37 3.99 -9.47
C ALA A 97 14.92 3.35 -8.16
N VAL A 98 15.08 2.04 -8.00
CA VAL A 98 14.81 1.36 -6.69
C VAL A 98 15.75 1.92 -5.63
N ASP A 99 17.05 1.98 -5.88
CA ASP A 99 18.04 2.50 -4.94
C ASP A 99 17.79 3.97 -4.60
N LYS A 100 17.51 4.77 -5.62
CA LYS A 100 17.23 6.19 -5.45
C LYS A 100 15.97 6.43 -4.62
N THR A 101 14.88 5.77 -4.98
CA THR A 101 13.61 5.89 -4.27
C THR A 101 13.72 5.44 -2.82
N TYR A 102 14.42 4.32 -2.57
CA TYR A 102 14.69 3.85 -1.21
C TYR A 102 15.38 4.93 -0.38
N SER A 103 16.46 5.53 -0.87
CA SER A 103 17.17 6.59 -0.17
C SER A 103 16.29 7.80 0.10
N GLU A 104 15.51 8.23 -0.89
CA GLU A 104 14.63 9.39 -0.78
C GLU A 104 13.52 9.19 0.26
N VAL A 105 12.88 8.02 0.27
CA VAL A 105 11.80 7.76 1.24
C VAL A 105 12.33 7.63 2.67
N LEU A 106 13.55 7.09 2.86
CA LEU A 106 14.20 7.05 4.18
C LEU A 106 14.55 8.46 4.68
N GLU A 107 15.05 9.34 3.81
CA GLU A 107 15.30 10.74 4.16
C GLU A 107 14.02 11.45 4.59
N LYS A 108 12.89 11.08 4.03
CA LYS A 108 11.57 11.62 4.37
C LYS A 108 10.92 10.94 5.58
N GLY A 109 11.58 9.98 6.20
CA GLY A 109 11.14 9.37 7.45
C GLY A 109 10.55 7.97 7.37
N ALA A 110 10.56 7.31 6.20
CA ALA A 110 10.17 5.91 6.10
C ALA A 110 11.13 5.01 6.88
N LYS A 111 10.61 3.90 7.41
CA LYS A 111 11.42 2.90 8.11
C LYS A 111 11.85 1.80 7.14
N SER A 112 13.15 1.51 7.11
CA SER A 112 13.68 0.39 6.34
C SER A 112 13.30 -0.94 6.97
N VAL A 113 12.88 -1.89 6.12
CA VAL A 113 12.70 -3.29 6.48
C VAL A 113 13.74 -4.15 5.77
N MET A 114 14.00 -3.88 4.49
CA MET A 114 15.03 -4.55 3.71
C MET A 114 15.62 -3.55 2.70
N SER A 115 16.93 -3.38 2.71
CA SER A 115 17.62 -2.54 1.74
C SER A 115 17.56 -3.12 0.33
N PRO A 116 17.77 -2.31 -0.73
CA PRO A 116 17.70 -2.79 -2.10
C PRO A 116 18.58 -4.00 -2.36
N THR A 117 17.99 -5.05 -2.89
CA THR A 117 18.63 -6.34 -3.17
C THR A 117 18.17 -6.81 -4.55
N THR A 118 19.10 -7.34 -5.33
CA THR A 118 18.76 -8.00 -6.59
C THR A 118 18.52 -9.47 -6.32
N GLU A 119 17.30 -9.89 -6.54
CA GLU A 119 16.84 -11.25 -6.24
C GLU A 119 17.14 -12.22 -7.40
N PRO A 120 17.25 -13.53 -7.10
CA PRO A 120 17.56 -14.53 -8.14
C PRO A 120 16.57 -14.58 -9.31
N TRP A 121 15.33 -14.14 -9.08
CA TRP A 121 14.30 -14.09 -10.13
C TRP A 121 14.36 -12.83 -11.01
N GLY A 122 15.39 -11.99 -10.83
CA GLY A 122 15.62 -10.85 -11.71
C GLY A 122 14.95 -9.53 -11.29
N GLN A 123 14.40 -9.47 -10.11
CA GLN A 123 13.85 -8.25 -9.53
C GLN A 123 14.87 -7.59 -8.61
N ARG A 124 15.01 -6.27 -8.72
CA ARG A 124 15.64 -5.50 -7.67
C ARG A 124 14.53 -4.88 -6.82
N THR A 125 14.57 -5.12 -5.52
CA THR A 125 13.48 -4.72 -4.62
C THR A 125 14.00 -4.32 -3.25
N CYS A 126 13.23 -3.48 -2.57
CA CYS A 126 13.43 -3.12 -1.17
C CYS A 126 12.07 -3.10 -0.45
N TYR A 127 12.12 -3.12 0.86
CA TYR A 127 10.93 -3.03 1.71
C TYR A 127 11.07 -1.93 2.72
N ILE A 128 10.02 -1.16 2.86
CA ILE A 128 9.85 -0.15 3.91
C ILE A 128 8.55 -0.44 4.65
N SER A 129 8.33 0.21 5.78
CA SER A 129 7.03 0.20 6.44
C SER A 129 6.47 1.60 6.57
N ASP A 130 5.14 1.69 6.53
CA ASP A 130 4.45 2.92 6.90
C ASP A 130 4.44 3.10 8.43
N PRO A 131 3.97 4.26 8.95
CA PRO A 131 3.98 4.53 10.39
C PRO A 131 3.19 3.55 11.25
N GLU A 132 2.24 2.82 10.67
CA GLU A 132 1.42 1.84 11.39
C GLU A 132 1.83 0.39 11.12
N GLY A 133 2.98 0.18 10.47
CA GLY A 133 3.59 -1.13 10.31
C GLY A 133 3.16 -1.92 9.08
N ASN A 134 2.50 -1.31 8.11
CA ASN A 134 2.18 -1.97 6.86
C ASN A 134 3.42 -2.04 5.96
N LEU A 135 3.64 -3.20 5.33
CA LEU A 135 4.77 -3.41 4.43
C LEU A 135 4.53 -2.79 3.06
N ILE A 136 5.55 -2.16 2.54
CA ILE A 136 5.54 -1.57 1.20
C ILE A 136 6.78 -2.06 0.46
N GLU A 137 6.56 -2.73 -0.66
CA GLU A 137 7.60 -3.10 -1.60
C GLU A 137 7.81 -1.99 -2.62
N ILE A 138 9.06 -1.71 -2.94
CA ILE A 138 9.44 -0.84 -4.06
C ILE A 138 10.41 -1.64 -4.92
N GLY A 139 10.01 -1.95 -6.14
CA GLY A 139 10.80 -2.85 -6.98
C GLY A 139 10.74 -2.56 -8.47
N SER A 140 11.64 -3.22 -9.22
CA SER A 140 11.66 -3.21 -10.67
C SER A 140 12.29 -4.48 -11.20
N PHE A 141 11.80 -4.95 -12.35
CA PHE A 141 12.41 -6.02 -13.14
C PHE A 141 13.30 -5.49 -14.27
N VAL A 142 13.42 -4.18 -14.41
CA VAL A 142 14.19 -3.54 -15.48
C VAL A 142 15.56 -3.12 -14.95
N LYS A 143 16.62 -3.61 -15.62
CA LYS A 143 18.01 -3.25 -15.29
C LYS A 143 18.35 -1.81 -15.64
#